data_4bdb9327ef702f5936e8ff587d3ce7f9
#
_entry.id   4bdb9327ef702f5936e8ff587d3ce7f9
#
_cell.length_a   1.000
_cell.length_b   1.000
_cell.length_c   1.000
_cell.angle_alpha   90.00
_cell.angle_beta   90.00
_cell.angle_gamma   90.00
#
_symmetry.space_group_name_H-M   'P 1'
#
loop_
_entity.id
_entity.type
_entity.pdbx_description
1 polymer ?
#
loop_
_entity_poly.entity_id
_entity_poly.type
_entity_poly.pdbx_seq_one_letter_code
_entity_poly.pdbx_strand_id
1 'polypeptide(L)'
;MYKSDEERWEAERNQSLPETFLAAYSDFSYGTAAELLKDKKENTAYSPLGLYYALAAAAQGAEGKTEGEFLSLLGYDSVRELAKGCKSSFEILYHVPNKKNRTGAGEEPHISSLYSLQLANSLWADDSLPLKEAFAGRLSEYFYTDVFQGDLQSGEAGEAMAGWVKERTGGL
;
A
#
# COMPACT_ATOMS: atom_id res chain seq x y z
N MET A 1 -20.86 23.46 -10.02
CA MET A 1 -20.00 24.55 -9.54
C MET A 1 -18.56 24.03 -9.63
N TYR A 2 -17.77 24.55 -10.55
CA TYR A 2 -16.38 24.14 -10.68
C TYR A 2 -15.58 24.84 -9.58
N LYS A 3 -14.87 24.06 -8.75
CA LYS A 3 -13.91 24.61 -7.79
C LYS A 3 -12.73 25.20 -8.56
N SER A 4 -12.22 26.34 -8.12
CA SER A 4 -10.96 26.90 -8.64
C SER A 4 -9.81 25.93 -8.38
N ASP A 5 -8.73 26.02 -9.16
CA ASP A 5 -7.54 25.17 -8.94
C ASP A 5 -6.96 25.37 -7.54
N GLU A 6 -7.14 26.56 -6.96
CA GLU A 6 -6.71 26.91 -5.61
C GLU A 6 -7.55 26.21 -4.53
N GLU A 7 -8.90 26.19 -4.70
CA GLU A 7 -9.81 25.46 -3.79
C GLU A 7 -9.61 23.93 -3.87
N ARG A 8 -9.30 23.41 -5.06
CA ARG A 8 -8.90 22.00 -5.22
C ARG A 8 -7.59 21.71 -4.49
N TRP A 9 -6.63 22.58 -4.64
CA TRP A 9 -5.31 22.49 -4.03
C TRP A 9 -5.36 22.53 -2.51
N GLU A 10 -6.19 23.39 -1.93
CA GLU A 10 -6.42 23.47 -0.48
C GLU A 10 -7.14 22.23 0.04
N ALA A 11 -8.14 21.73 -0.70
CA ALA A 11 -8.85 20.51 -0.33
C ALA A 11 -7.93 19.27 -0.35
N GLU A 12 -7.06 19.17 -1.35
CA GLU A 12 -6.07 18.08 -1.44
C GLU A 12 -4.98 18.19 -0.37
N ARG A 13 -4.55 19.40 -0.02
CA ARG A 13 -3.52 19.66 0.99
C ARG A 13 -3.99 19.37 2.42
N ASN A 14 -5.30 19.48 2.66
CA ASN A 14 -5.91 19.29 3.98
C ASN A 14 -6.49 17.87 4.18
N GLN A 15 -6.24 16.94 3.24
CA GLN A 15 -6.63 15.56 3.45
C GLN A 15 -5.72 14.94 4.52
N SER A 16 -6.33 14.56 5.64
CA SER A 16 -5.72 13.75 6.69
C SER A 16 -6.01 12.27 6.44
N LEU A 17 -5.08 11.42 6.86
CA LEU A 17 -5.36 9.99 6.91
C LEU A 17 -6.59 9.72 7.78
N PRO A 18 -7.45 8.75 7.42
CA PRO A 18 -8.59 8.36 8.25
C PRO A 18 -8.14 8.00 9.67
N GLU A 19 -8.80 8.53 10.69
CA GLU A 19 -8.44 8.28 12.10
C GLU A 19 -8.45 6.78 12.43
N THR A 20 -9.43 6.05 11.89
CA THR A 20 -9.51 4.59 12.06
C THR A 20 -8.30 3.88 11.46
N PHE A 21 -7.83 4.31 10.29
CA PHE A 21 -6.62 3.76 9.70
C PHE A 21 -5.39 4.09 10.53
N LEU A 22 -5.25 5.34 10.98
CA LEU A 22 -4.12 5.76 11.80
C LEU A 22 -4.03 4.97 13.11
N ALA A 23 -5.14 4.80 13.80
CA ALA A 23 -5.19 4.03 15.05
C ALA A 23 -4.80 2.56 14.81
N ALA A 24 -5.47 1.90 13.88
CA ALA A 24 -5.23 0.49 13.53
C ALA A 24 -3.78 0.26 13.06
N TYR A 25 -3.30 1.11 12.16
CA TYR A 25 -1.93 1.04 11.65
C TYR A 25 -0.88 1.32 12.74
N SER A 26 -1.13 2.26 13.65
CA SER A 26 -0.22 2.55 14.75
C SER A 26 -0.07 1.33 15.67
N ASP A 27 -1.17 0.74 16.11
CA ASP A 27 -1.16 -0.45 16.96
C ASP A 27 -0.42 -1.62 16.28
N PHE A 28 -0.73 -1.86 15.01
CA PHE A 28 -0.06 -2.88 14.21
C PHE A 28 1.43 -2.62 14.08
N SER A 29 1.83 -1.39 13.75
CA SER A 29 3.23 -1.05 13.48
C SER A 29 4.09 -1.14 14.74
N TYR A 30 3.61 -0.68 15.88
CA TYR A 30 4.31 -0.81 17.15
C TYR A 30 4.38 -2.27 17.63
N GLY A 31 3.28 -3.01 17.53
CA GLY A 31 3.24 -4.41 17.91
C GLY A 31 4.18 -5.28 17.07
N THR A 32 4.16 -5.12 15.76
CA THR A 32 5.04 -5.87 14.86
C THR A 32 6.50 -5.44 14.97
N ALA A 33 6.79 -4.15 15.19
CA ALA A 33 8.15 -3.69 15.43
C ALA A 33 8.73 -4.31 16.70
N ALA A 34 7.97 -4.30 17.79
CA ALA A 34 8.39 -4.89 19.06
C ALA A 34 8.71 -6.38 18.90
N GLU A 35 7.91 -7.12 18.15
CA GLU A 35 8.10 -8.56 17.95
C GLU A 35 9.25 -8.89 16.96
N LEU A 36 9.29 -8.20 15.84
CA LEU A 36 10.26 -8.52 14.77
C LEU A 36 11.69 -8.02 15.07
N LEU A 37 11.83 -6.97 15.88
CA LEU A 37 13.11 -6.32 16.12
C LEU A 37 13.75 -6.68 17.47
N LYS A 38 13.01 -7.29 18.41
CA LYS A 38 13.46 -7.54 19.79
C LYS A 38 14.79 -8.30 19.91
N ASP A 39 15.06 -9.26 19.01
CA ASP A 39 16.24 -10.12 19.07
C ASP A 39 17.28 -9.80 17.98
N LYS A 40 17.09 -8.69 17.23
CA LYS A 40 18.02 -8.31 16.17
C LYS A 40 19.28 -7.70 16.73
N LYS A 41 20.44 -8.24 16.34
CA LYS A 41 21.77 -7.76 16.72
C LYS A 41 22.43 -6.90 15.65
N GLU A 42 21.87 -6.90 14.46
CA GLU A 42 22.35 -6.17 13.29
C GLU A 42 21.39 -5.07 12.90
N ASN A 43 21.86 -4.10 12.14
CA ASN A 43 21.00 -3.08 11.56
C ASN A 43 19.93 -3.76 10.70
N THR A 44 18.70 -3.63 11.12
CA THR A 44 17.55 -4.24 10.46
C THR A 44 16.53 -3.16 10.12
N ALA A 45 16.07 -3.18 8.90
CA ALA A 45 14.96 -2.33 8.46
C ALA A 45 13.82 -3.20 7.92
N TYR A 46 12.60 -2.81 8.18
CA TYR A 46 11.43 -3.37 7.53
C TYR A 46 10.37 -2.27 7.35
N SER A 47 9.45 -2.48 6.44
CA SER A 47 8.35 -1.55 6.20
C SER A 47 7.08 -2.06 6.89
N PRO A 48 6.68 -1.50 8.04
CA PRO A 48 5.40 -1.88 8.66
C PRO A 48 4.23 -1.53 7.74
N LEU A 49 4.32 -0.46 6.95
CA LEU A 49 3.29 -0.08 6.00
C LEU A 49 3.15 -1.11 4.87
N GLY A 50 4.25 -1.55 4.29
CA GLY A 50 4.23 -2.60 3.26
C GLY A 50 3.64 -3.90 3.79
N LEU A 51 4.05 -4.32 5.00
CA LEU A 51 3.50 -5.51 5.65
C LEU A 51 1.99 -5.38 5.92
N TYR A 52 1.55 -4.21 6.41
CA TYR A 52 0.13 -3.95 6.66
C TYR A 52 -0.71 -4.10 5.38
N TYR A 53 -0.28 -3.47 4.28
CA TYR A 53 -0.99 -3.57 3.00
C TYR A 53 -0.98 -4.98 2.42
N ALA A 54 0.12 -5.71 2.53
CA ALA A 54 0.20 -7.10 2.07
C ALA A 54 -0.78 -8.01 2.82
N LEU A 55 -0.85 -7.89 4.16
CA LEU A 55 -1.79 -8.64 4.98
C LEU A 55 -3.25 -8.21 4.76
N ALA A 56 -3.50 -6.91 4.58
CA ALA A 56 -4.83 -6.40 4.27
C ALA A 56 -5.33 -6.87 2.89
N ALA A 57 -4.44 -6.98 1.92
CA ALA A 57 -4.73 -7.58 0.61
C ALA A 57 -5.03 -9.09 0.74
N ALA A 58 -4.23 -9.84 1.51
CA ALA A 58 -4.46 -11.25 1.76
C ALA A 58 -5.82 -11.50 2.46
N ALA A 59 -6.20 -10.63 3.39
CA ALA A 59 -7.48 -10.69 4.09
C ALA A 59 -8.70 -10.65 3.14
N GLN A 60 -8.57 -10.04 1.94
CA GLN A 60 -9.65 -9.98 0.96
C GLN A 60 -10.02 -11.35 0.37
N GLY A 61 -9.15 -12.34 0.50
CA GLY A 61 -9.38 -13.72 0.06
C GLY A 61 -9.67 -14.68 1.21
N ALA A 62 -9.62 -14.21 2.46
CA ALA A 62 -9.88 -15.02 3.64
C ALA A 62 -11.37 -15.15 3.94
N GLU A 63 -11.76 -16.24 4.60
CA GLU A 63 -13.13 -16.50 5.05
C GLU A 63 -13.12 -17.12 6.46
N GLY A 64 -14.20 -16.91 7.22
CA GLY A 64 -14.43 -17.55 8.51
C GLY A 64 -13.38 -17.15 9.56
N LYS A 65 -12.77 -18.15 10.21
CA LYS A 65 -11.81 -17.93 11.29
C LYS A 65 -10.59 -17.13 10.83
N THR A 66 -10.05 -17.46 9.66
CA THR A 66 -8.87 -16.78 9.10
C THR A 66 -9.16 -15.30 8.80
N GLU A 67 -10.33 -14.98 8.27
CA GLU A 67 -10.78 -13.59 8.09
C GLU A 67 -10.82 -12.87 9.45
N GLY A 68 -11.41 -13.49 10.48
CA GLY A 68 -11.46 -12.90 11.82
C GLY A 68 -10.09 -12.67 12.44
N GLU A 69 -9.12 -13.55 12.22
CA GLU A 69 -7.73 -13.39 12.67
C GLU A 69 -7.03 -12.19 11.96
N PHE A 70 -7.21 -12.06 10.64
CA PHE A 70 -6.71 -10.90 9.92
C PHE A 70 -7.34 -9.59 10.40
N LEU A 71 -8.65 -9.56 10.56
CA LEU A 71 -9.36 -8.36 11.00
C LEU A 71 -8.94 -7.94 12.40
N SER A 72 -8.80 -8.90 13.31
CA SER A 72 -8.30 -8.64 14.66
C SER A 72 -6.87 -8.07 14.65
N LEU A 73 -5.99 -8.61 13.81
CA LEU A 73 -4.61 -8.15 13.69
C LEU A 73 -4.52 -6.74 13.09
N LEU A 74 -5.37 -6.45 12.09
CA LEU A 74 -5.34 -5.21 11.32
C LEU A 74 -6.25 -4.12 11.88
N GLY A 75 -6.97 -4.39 13.00
CA GLY A 75 -7.77 -3.41 13.72
C GLY A 75 -9.04 -2.96 13.01
N TYR A 76 -9.72 -3.85 12.28
CA TYR A 76 -10.96 -3.58 11.57
C TYR A 76 -12.04 -4.63 11.84
N ASP A 77 -13.31 -4.25 11.72
CA ASP A 77 -14.45 -5.14 11.92
C ASP A 77 -14.92 -5.83 10.62
N SER A 78 -14.47 -5.36 9.46
CA SER A 78 -14.81 -5.97 8.18
C SER A 78 -13.74 -5.75 7.11
N VAL A 79 -13.58 -6.74 6.23
CA VAL A 79 -12.65 -6.66 5.09
C VAL A 79 -12.98 -5.51 4.13
N ARG A 80 -14.25 -5.11 4.06
CA ARG A 80 -14.70 -4.00 3.23
C ARG A 80 -14.21 -2.65 3.75
N GLU A 81 -14.34 -2.42 5.04
CA GLU A 81 -13.89 -1.16 5.67
C GLU A 81 -12.36 -1.10 5.71
N LEU A 82 -11.69 -2.23 5.94
CA LEU A 82 -10.24 -2.37 5.82
C LEU A 82 -9.77 -1.96 4.40
N ALA A 83 -10.40 -2.50 3.36
CA ALA A 83 -10.06 -2.19 1.97
C ALA A 83 -10.23 -0.69 1.65
N LYS A 84 -11.34 -0.07 2.09
CA LYS A 84 -11.57 1.36 1.90
C LYS A 84 -10.56 2.22 2.66
N GLY A 85 -10.23 1.85 3.89
CA GLY A 85 -9.21 2.53 4.70
C GLY A 85 -7.84 2.49 4.02
N CYS A 86 -7.44 1.32 3.52
CA CYS A 86 -6.20 1.14 2.78
C CYS A 86 -6.19 1.98 1.49
N LYS A 87 -7.25 1.92 0.67
CA LYS A 87 -7.35 2.70 -0.57
C LYS A 87 -7.20 4.20 -0.32
N SER A 88 -8.01 4.74 0.60
CA SER A 88 -7.98 6.16 0.93
C SER A 88 -6.60 6.59 1.45
N SER A 89 -5.98 5.77 2.29
CA SER A 89 -4.66 6.07 2.82
C SER A 89 -3.56 5.99 1.77
N PHE A 90 -3.64 5.02 0.87
CA PHE A 90 -2.73 4.92 -0.27
C PHE A 90 -2.80 6.17 -1.15
N GLU A 91 -4.00 6.60 -1.53
CA GLU A 91 -4.21 7.77 -2.36
C GLU A 91 -3.63 9.04 -1.71
N ILE A 92 -3.86 9.22 -0.41
CA ILE A 92 -3.32 10.37 0.33
C ILE A 92 -1.78 10.32 0.38
N LEU A 93 -1.20 9.18 0.75
CA LEU A 93 0.25 9.01 0.89
C LEU A 93 0.97 9.13 -0.45
N TYR A 94 0.38 8.61 -1.53
CA TYR A 94 0.97 8.66 -2.86
C TYR A 94 0.94 10.06 -3.48
N HIS A 95 -0.12 10.85 -3.22
CA HIS A 95 -0.26 12.18 -3.82
C HIS A 95 0.48 13.29 -3.06
N VAL A 96 0.75 13.11 -1.77
CA VAL A 96 1.45 14.14 -0.96
C VAL A 96 2.88 14.46 -1.46
N PRO A 97 3.70 13.49 -1.88
CA PRO A 97 5.07 13.77 -2.34
C PRO A 97 5.16 14.55 -3.64
N ASN A 98 4.14 14.50 -4.46
CA ASN A 98 4.14 15.06 -5.83
C ASN A 98 3.61 16.50 -5.90
N LYS A 99 3.43 17.18 -4.77
CA LYS A 99 2.94 18.57 -4.75
C LYS A 99 4.01 19.53 -5.28
N LYS A 100 3.65 20.25 -6.34
CA LYS A 100 4.45 21.37 -6.85
C LYS A 100 4.43 22.51 -5.83
N ASN A 101 5.56 22.81 -5.20
CA ASN A 101 5.70 24.05 -4.44
C ASN A 101 5.69 25.22 -5.41
N ARG A 102 4.66 26.06 -5.39
CA ARG A 102 4.70 27.37 -6.06
C ARG A 102 5.58 28.28 -5.22
N THR A 103 6.76 28.55 -5.68
CA THR A 103 7.56 29.72 -5.33
C THR A 103 6.95 30.94 -5.99
N GLY A 104 7.12 32.11 -5.38
CA GLY A 104 6.40 33.37 -5.70
C GLY A 104 6.30 33.75 -7.17
N ALA A 105 5.49 34.77 -7.44
CA ALA A 105 5.16 35.22 -8.78
C ALA A 105 6.43 35.54 -9.61
N GLY A 106 6.70 34.72 -10.62
CA GLY A 106 7.80 34.93 -11.57
C GLY A 106 8.84 33.83 -11.64
N GLU A 107 8.81 32.82 -10.77
CA GLU A 107 9.74 31.69 -10.84
C GLU A 107 9.04 30.44 -11.41
N GLU A 108 9.77 29.71 -12.27
CA GLU A 108 9.30 28.40 -12.75
C GLU A 108 9.06 27.47 -11.54
N PRO A 109 7.97 26.70 -11.54
CA PRO A 109 7.62 25.85 -10.41
C PRO A 109 8.69 24.78 -10.20
N HIS A 110 9.52 24.94 -9.20
CA HIS A 110 10.44 23.91 -8.75
C HIS A 110 9.64 22.79 -8.03
N ILE A 111 9.68 21.60 -8.61
CA ILE A 111 9.20 20.39 -7.94
C ILE A 111 10.29 19.96 -6.96
N SER A 112 10.26 20.45 -5.74
CA SER A 112 11.04 19.86 -4.67
C SER A 112 10.20 18.82 -3.96
N SER A 113 10.39 17.55 -4.27
CA SER A 113 9.86 16.46 -3.44
C SER A 113 10.70 16.40 -2.17
N LEU A 114 10.13 16.75 -1.02
CA LEU A 114 10.79 16.62 0.28
C LEU A 114 11.08 15.16 0.64
N TYR A 115 10.36 14.24 0.05
CA TYR A 115 10.53 12.79 0.18
C TYR A 115 9.91 12.08 -1.03
N SER A 116 10.33 10.85 -1.25
CA SER A 116 9.72 9.94 -2.21
C SER A 116 9.21 8.71 -1.45
N LEU A 117 7.91 8.42 -1.59
CA LEU A 117 7.31 7.19 -1.10
C LEU A 117 6.87 6.37 -2.31
N GLN A 118 7.42 5.17 -2.42
CA GLN A 118 6.96 4.18 -3.40
C GLN A 118 6.35 3.02 -2.63
N LEU A 119 5.06 2.79 -2.85
CA LEU A 119 4.34 1.65 -2.33
C LEU A 119 3.91 0.81 -3.53
N ALA A 120 4.41 -0.39 -3.64
CA ALA A 120 4.07 -1.30 -4.71
C ALA A 120 3.74 -2.67 -4.14
N ASN A 121 2.62 -3.23 -4.58
CA ASN A 121 2.16 -4.56 -4.17
C ASN A 121 1.97 -5.42 -5.41
N SER A 122 2.34 -6.69 -5.33
CA SER A 122 2.05 -7.68 -6.36
C SER A 122 1.58 -8.98 -5.75
N LEU A 123 0.66 -9.64 -6.45
CA LEU A 123 0.24 -11.01 -6.19
C LEU A 123 0.70 -11.88 -7.35
N TRP A 124 1.42 -12.94 -7.03
CA TRP A 124 1.85 -13.96 -7.98
C TRP A 124 1.16 -15.26 -7.62
N ALA A 125 0.31 -15.74 -8.49
CA ALA A 125 -0.45 -16.97 -8.30
C ALA A 125 0.01 -18.05 -9.30
N ASP A 126 0.16 -19.27 -8.82
CA ASP A 126 0.41 -20.42 -9.68
C ASP A 126 -0.80 -20.67 -10.60
N ASP A 127 -0.56 -21.03 -11.83
CA ASP A 127 -1.62 -21.24 -12.83
C ASP A 127 -2.47 -22.50 -12.54
N SER A 128 -1.97 -23.42 -11.71
CA SER A 128 -2.75 -24.54 -11.18
C SER A 128 -3.82 -24.12 -10.16
N LEU A 129 -3.72 -22.90 -9.60
CA LEU A 129 -4.67 -22.38 -8.61
C LEU A 129 -5.74 -21.53 -9.29
N PRO A 130 -7.04 -21.83 -9.12
CA PRO A 130 -8.10 -21.03 -9.67
C PRO A 130 -8.19 -19.67 -8.96
N LEU A 131 -7.63 -18.63 -9.55
CA LEU A 131 -7.74 -17.27 -9.04
C LEU A 131 -9.12 -16.70 -9.35
N LYS A 132 -9.91 -16.38 -8.32
CA LYS A 132 -11.23 -15.77 -8.50
C LYS A 132 -11.07 -14.34 -9.03
N GLU A 133 -11.72 -14.05 -10.14
CA GLU A 133 -11.71 -12.73 -10.79
C GLU A 133 -12.12 -11.60 -9.84
N ALA A 134 -13.15 -11.85 -9.00
CA ALA A 134 -13.61 -10.91 -7.99
C ALA A 134 -12.55 -10.61 -6.91
N PHE A 135 -11.67 -11.55 -6.59
CA PHE A 135 -10.56 -11.34 -5.67
C PHE A 135 -9.48 -10.49 -6.33
N ALA A 136 -9.02 -10.86 -7.52
CA ALA A 136 -8.05 -10.09 -8.28
C ALA A 136 -8.52 -8.64 -8.52
N GLY A 137 -9.80 -8.46 -8.88
CA GLY A 137 -10.41 -7.15 -9.05
C GLY A 137 -10.36 -6.30 -7.77
N ARG A 138 -10.67 -6.87 -6.60
CA ARG A 138 -10.55 -6.15 -5.32
C ARG A 138 -9.10 -5.75 -5.01
N LEU A 139 -8.13 -6.61 -5.27
CA LEU A 139 -6.72 -6.28 -5.07
C LEU A 139 -6.27 -5.11 -5.94
N SER A 140 -6.65 -5.12 -7.19
CA SER A 140 -6.34 -4.02 -8.11
C SER A 140 -7.05 -2.72 -7.72
N GLU A 141 -8.34 -2.79 -7.38
CA GLU A 141 -9.17 -1.61 -7.09
C GLU A 141 -8.81 -0.91 -5.77
N TYR A 142 -8.54 -1.69 -4.71
CA TYR A 142 -8.37 -1.14 -3.36
C TYR A 142 -6.92 -1.07 -2.89
N PHE A 143 -6.03 -1.87 -3.48
CA PHE A 143 -4.64 -1.98 -3.04
C PHE A 143 -3.64 -1.63 -4.13
N TYR A 144 -4.12 -1.28 -5.34
CA TYR A 144 -3.27 -1.00 -6.49
C TYR A 144 -2.25 -2.12 -6.77
N THR A 145 -2.70 -3.37 -6.51
CA THR A 145 -1.87 -4.56 -6.63
C THR A 145 -1.80 -5.02 -8.08
N ASP A 146 -0.60 -5.22 -8.59
CA ASP A 146 -0.38 -5.92 -9.85
C ASP A 146 -0.61 -7.42 -9.63
N VAL A 147 -1.47 -8.05 -10.42
CA VAL A 147 -1.81 -9.47 -10.28
C VAL A 147 -1.28 -10.25 -11.47
N PHE A 148 -0.46 -11.25 -11.19
CA PHE A 148 0.16 -12.13 -12.17
C PHE A 148 -0.24 -13.58 -11.90
N GLN A 149 -0.42 -14.36 -12.98
CA GLN A 149 -0.68 -15.79 -12.91
C GLN A 149 0.20 -16.52 -13.91
N GLY A 150 0.81 -17.62 -13.52
CA GLY A 150 1.70 -18.41 -14.35
C GLY A 150 2.35 -19.55 -13.59
N ASP A 151 3.17 -20.35 -14.26
CA ASP A 151 3.97 -21.40 -13.65
C ASP A 151 5.06 -20.79 -12.73
N LEU A 152 4.78 -20.75 -11.44
CA LEU A 152 5.71 -20.18 -10.44
C LEU A 152 6.98 -21.02 -10.22
N GLN A 153 7.03 -22.24 -10.73
CA GLN A 153 8.22 -23.10 -10.65
C GLN A 153 9.17 -22.91 -11.83
N SER A 154 8.75 -22.16 -12.83
CA SER A 154 9.59 -21.83 -13.98
C SER A 154 10.69 -20.83 -13.61
N GLY A 155 11.84 -20.91 -14.28
CA GLY A 155 12.89 -19.90 -14.16
C GLY A 155 12.45 -18.52 -14.61
N GLU A 156 11.53 -18.46 -15.58
CA GLU A 156 10.95 -17.21 -16.12
C GLU A 156 10.13 -16.45 -15.06
N ALA A 157 9.41 -17.16 -14.19
CA ALA A 157 8.66 -16.53 -13.11
C ALA A 157 9.58 -15.81 -12.11
N GLY A 158 10.69 -16.44 -11.77
CA GLY A 158 11.71 -15.83 -10.89
C GLY A 158 12.33 -14.56 -11.50
N GLU A 159 12.64 -14.60 -12.79
CA GLU A 159 13.15 -13.43 -13.52
C GLU A 159 12.11 -12.31 -13.62
N ALA A 160 10.84 -12.66 -13.88
CA ALA A 160 9.74 -11.70 -13.94
C ALA A 160 9.51 -11.02 -12.59
N MET A 161 9.52 -11.77 -11.48
CA MET A 161 9.43 -11.22 -10.11
C MET A 161 10.59 -10.28 -9.80
N ALA A 162 11.82 -10.69 -10.10
CA ALA A 162 13.01 -9.87 -9.89
C ALA A 162 12.97 -8.59 -10.74
N GLY A 163 12.52 -8.70 -12.00
CA GLY A 163 12.32 -7.57 -12.89
C GLY A 163 11.29 -6.58 -12.35
N TRP A 164 10.14 -7.08 -11.88
CA TRP A 164 9.09 -6.26 -11.28
C TRP A 164 9.60 -5.51 -10.03
N VAL A 165 10.28 -6.22 -9.12
CA VAL A 165 10.86 -5.60 -7.91
C VAL A 165 11.86 -4.51 -8.30
N LYS A 166 12.78 -4.80 -9.21
CA LYS A 166 13.78 -3.85 -9.69
C LYS A 166 13.15 -2.58 -10.28
N GLU A 167 12.10 -2.74 -11.09
CA GLU A 167 11.39 -1.60 -11.69
C GLU A 167 10.72 -0.74 -10.62
N ARG A 168 10.03 -1.38 -9.64
CA ARG A 168 9.27 -0.68 -8.59
C ARG A 168 10.12 -0.09 -7.49
N THR A 169 11.35 -0.55 -7.31
CA THR A 169 12.29 -0.04 -6.29
C THR A 169 13.35 0.93 -6.87
N GLY A 170 13.25 1.27 -8.15
CA GLY A 170 14.24 2.13 -8.80
C GLY A 170 15.61 1.47 -8.97
N GLY A 171 15.65 0.14 -8.99
CA GLY A 171 16.87 -0.63 -9.23
C GLY A 171 17.69 -1.01 -7.98
N LEU A 172 17.06 -0.91 -6.80
CA LEU A 172 17.61 -1.40 -5.53
C LEU A 172 17.60 -2.94 -5.48
#